data_df368cbbca7d02047bc7b5e1740ca3f6
#
_entry.id   df368cbbca7d02047bc7b5e1740ca3f6
#
_cell.length_a   1.000
_cell.length_b   1.000
_cell.length_c   1.000
_cell.angle_alpha   90.00
_cell.angle_beta   90.00
_cell.angle_gamma   90.00
#
_symmetry.space_group_name_H-M   'P 1'
#
loop_
_entity.id
_entity.type
_entity.pdbx_description
1 polymer ?
#
loop_
_entity_poly.entity_id
_entity_poly.type
_entity_poly.pdbx_seq_one_letter_code
_entity_poly.pdbx_strand_id
1 'polypeptide(L)'
;MFRSLASLALIAGLVGAAHAATYVQKDRATLRALDKITGRSTDIEVKVGEPVVFGSLKVELEACYQTPPEEAPESAAFLKIYSTQAVAVDDMASAVDAERVDTVSDDNPILFSGWMYASSPGLSALEHPVYDVWVIRCTTPDPVKPQAGDLPQ
;
A
#
# COMPACT_ATOMS: atom_id res chain seq x y z
N MET A 1 -8.71 11.50 71.88
CA MET A 1 -7.82 10.33 71.83
C MET A 1 -8.06 9.61 70.53
N PHE A 2 -7.25 9.91 69.58
CA PHE A 2 -6.30 9.11 68.84
C PHE A 2 -6.84 7.76 68.30
N ARG A 3 -7.00 7.66 66.96
CA ARG A 3 -6.12 6.83 66.10
C ARG A 3 -6.78 6.69 64.76
N SER A 4 -6.40 7.54 63.82
CA SER A 4 -6.67 7.33 62.40
C SER A 4 -5.32 7.32 61.69
N LEU A 5 -4.74 6.19 61.44
CA LEU A 5 -3.53 5.98 60.65
C LEU A 5 -3.92 5.21 59.40
N ALA A 6 -3.90 5.95 58.31
CA ALA A 6 -3.07 5.64 57.16
C ALA A 6 -3.24 4.23 56.58
N SER A 7 -4.04 4.13 55.56
CA SER A 7 -3.91 3.09 54.51
C SER A 7 -3.64 3.79 53.20
N LEU A 8 -2.38 4.16 53.00
CA LEU A 8 -1.86 4.58 51.71
C LEU A 8 -1.63 3.32 50.90
N ALA A 9 -2.61 2.90 50.13
CA ALA A 9 -2.52 1.78 49.22
C ALA A 9 -1.54 2.13 48.09
N LEU A 10 -0.42 1.47 48.07
CA LEU A 10 0.62 1.51 47.05
C LEU A 10 0.05 0.88 45.77
N ILE A 11 -0.48 1.68 44.85
CA ILE A 11 -0.81 1.26 43.49
C ILE A 11 0.51 1.26 42.73
N ALA A 12 1.20 0.11 42.77
CA ALA A 12 2.30 -0.17 41.88
C ALA A 12 1.71 -0.35 40.46
N GLY A 13 1.73 0.73 39.68
CA GLY A 13 1.31 0.69 38.28
C GLY A 13 2.27 -0.24 37.52
N LEU A 14 1.74 -1.35 36.98
CA LEU A 14 2.39 -2.08 35.91
C LEU A 14 2.46 -1.17 34.68
N VAL A 15 3.56 -0.47 34.51
CA VAL A 15 3.90 0.18 33.26
C VAL A 15 4.34 -0.94 32.31
N GLY A 16 3.37 -1.50 31.60
CA GLY A 16 3.67 -2.40 30.49
C GLY A 16 4.47 -1.62 29.45
N ALA A 17 5.69 -2.05 29.17
CA ALA A 17 6.48 -1.51 28.07
C ALA A 17 5.73 -1.78 26.77
N ALA A 18 5.09 -0.78 26.19
CA ALA A 18 4.55 -0.85 24.86
C ALA A 18 5.74 -0.95 23.90
N HIS A 19 5.95 -2.13 23.33
CA HIS A 19 6.92 -2.30 22.25
C HIS A 19 6.30 -1.67 21.00
N ALA A 20 6.85 -0.54 20.57
CA ALA A 20 6.51 0.01 19.26
C ALA A 20 7.15 -0.87 18.18
N ALA A 21 6.37 -1.29 17.18
CA ALA A 21 6.90 -2.03 16.04
C ALA A 21 7.95 -1.18 15.32
N THR A 22 9.06 -1.79 14.95
CA THR A 22 10.14 -1.15 14.21
C THR A 22 9.89 -1.34 12.72
N TYR A 23 9.62 -0.27 12.00
CA TYR A 23 9.40 -0.34 10.56
C TYR A 23 10.64 0.08 9.77
N VAL A 24 11.02 -0.74 8.80
CA VAL A 24 12.11 -0.49 7.86
C VAL A 24 11.51 -0.08 6.51
N GLN A 25 11.92 1.07 5.99
CA GLN A 25 11.47 1.55 4.70
C GLN A 25 11.98 0.66 3.57
N LYS A 26 11.11 0.40 2.61
CA LYS A 26 11.35 -0.37 1.39
C LYS A 26 11.01 0.47 0.16
N ASP A 27 11.55 0.10 -1.00
CA ASP A 27 11.34 0.84 -2.23
C ASP A 27 10.29 0.21 -3.16
N ARG A 28 9.79 -0.98 -2.83
CA ARG A 28 8.81 -1.72 -3.63
C ARG A 28 7.73 -2.35 -2.76
N ALA A 29 6.54 -2.47 -3.35
CA ALA A 29 5.46 -3.29 -2.85
C ALA A 29 5.13 -4.40 -3.84
N THR A 30 4.89 -5.60 -3.34
CA THR A 30 4.14 -6.63 -4.07
C THR A 30 2.69 -6.48 -3.65
N LEU A 31 1.83 -6.18 -4.61
CA LEU A 31 0.39 -6.09 -4.44
C LEU A 31 -0.24 -7.30 -5.11
N ARG A 32 -1.34 -7.79 -4.57
CA ARG A 32 -2.21 -8.73 -5.27
C ARG A 32 -3.41 -8.00 -5.81
N ALA A 33 -3.66 -8.18 -7.10
CA ALA A 33 -4.82 -7.64 -7.79
C ALA A 33 -5.72 -8.79 -8.25
N LEU A 34 -7.00 -8.73 -7.89
CA LEU A 34 -8.03 -9.69 -8.31
C LEU A 34 -8.94 -9.01 -9.32
N ASP A 35 -9.05 -9.61 -10.49
CA ASP A 35 -10.11 -9.31 -11.46
C ASP A 35 -11.34 -10.16 -11.13
N LYS A 36 -12.39 -9.51 -10.63
CA LYS A 36 -13.64 -10.18 -10.21
C LYS A 36 -14.47 -10.71 -11.35
N ILE A 37 -14.28 -10.18 -12.57
CA ILE A 37 -15.01 -10.66 -13.74
C ILE A 37 -14.47 -12.00 -14.22
N THR A 38 -13.14 -12.15 -14.23
CA THR A 38 -12.48 -13.37 -14.69
C THR A 38 -12.11 -14.33 -13.55
N GLY A 39 -12.18 -13.87 -12.31
CA GLY A 39 -11.73 -14.61 -11.12
C GLY A 39 -10.22 -14.83 -11.05
N ARG A 40 -9.44 -14.06 -11.81
CA ARG A 40 -7.98 -14.20 -11.86
C ARG A 40 -7.31 -13.24 -10.88
N SER A 41 -6.37 -13.77 -10.09
CA SER A 41 -5.48 -12.96 -9.26
C SER A 41 -4.09 -12.92 -9.87
N THR A 42 -3.45 -11.75 -9.81
CA THR A 42 -2.11 -11.50 -10.32
C THR A 42 -1.33 -10.69 -9.29
N ASP A 43 -0.08 -11.08 -9.05
CA ASP A 43 0.82 -10.28 -8.23
C ASP A 43 1.52 -9.25 -9.12
N ILE A 44 1.44 -7.99 -8.72
CA ILE A 44 2.07 -6.85 -9.41
C ILE A 44 3.10 -6.22 -8.50
N GLU A 45 4.26 -5.88 -9.04
CA GLU A 45 5.28 -5.12 -8.32
C GLU A 45 5.15 -3.64 -8.68
N VAL A 46 5.11 -2.80 -7.65
CA VAL A 46 5.06 -1.36 -7.78
C VAL A 46 6.24 -0.77 -7.02
N LYS A 47 7.00 0.10 -7.67
CA LYS A 47 8.11 0.81 -7.05
C LYS A 47 7.68 2.21 -6.62
N VAL A 48 8.26 2.70 -5.53
CA VAL A 48 7.98 4.04 -5.03
C VAL A 48 8.29 5.08 -6.13
N GLY A 49 7.30 5.90 -6.45
CA GLY A 49 7.37 6.94 -7.47
C GLY A 49 7.26 6.46 -8.93
N GLU A 50 7.09 5.15 -9.17
CA GLU A 50 6.89 4.60 -10.51
C GLU A 50 5.48 3.97 -10.59
N PRO A 51 4.50 4.63 -11.22
CA PRO A 51 3.14 4.10 -11.31
C PRO A 51 3.05 2.89 -12.23
N VAL A 52 2.13 1.98 -11.90
CA VAL A 52 1.83 0.79 -12.70
C VAL A 52 0.35 0.79 -13.07
N VAL A 53 0.03 0.36 -14.29
CA VAL A 53 -1.36 0.22 -14.75
C VAL A 53 -1.77 -1.26 -14.68
N PHE A 54 -2.91 -1.52 -14.04
CA PHE A 54 -3.56 -2.82 -13.99
C PHE A 54 -5.05 -2.67 -14.38
N GLY A 55 -5.41 -3.18 -15.54
CA GLY A 55 -6.75 -2.98 -16.08
C GLY A 55 -7.10 -1.51 -16.24
N SER A 56 -8.15 -1.06 -15.57
CA SER A 56 -8.56 0.35 -15.55
C SER A 56 -8.05 1.10 -14.31
N LEU A 57 -7.05 0.58 -13.63
CA LEU A 57 -6.47 1.19 -12.44
C LEU A 57 -5.04 1.66 -12.73
N LYS A 58 -4.71 2.89 -12.34
CA LYS A 58 -3.34 3.39 -12.19
C LYS A 58 -2.98 3.36 -10.72
N VAL A 59 -1.97 2.59 -10.36
CA VAL A 59 -1.54 2.37 -8.98
C VAL A 59 -0.21 3.07 -8.74
N GLU A 60 -0.17 3.96 -7.76
CA GLU A 60 1.02 4.68 -7.32
C GLU A 60 1.37 4.27 -5.90
N LEU A 61 2.63 3.92 -5.68
CA LEU A 61 3.20 3.64 -4.37
C LEU A 61 3.97 4.85 -3.88
N GLU A 62 3.52 5.43 -2.77
CA GLU A 62 4.18 6.58 -2.14
C GLU A 62 5.20 6.16 -1.08
N ALA A 63 4.86 5.13 -0.31
CA ALA A 63 5.72 4.61 0.75
C ALA A 63 5.44 3.14 1.02
N CYS A 64 6.48 2.39 1.40
CA CYS A 64 6.38 0.99 1.81
C CYS A 64 7.29 0.71 2.99
N TYR A 65 6.76 0.05 4.00
CA TYR A 65 7.48 -0.28 5.23
C TYR A 65 7.22 -1.74 5.60
N GLN A 66 8.24 -2.37 6.16
CA GLN A 66 8.15 -3.75 6.65
C GLN A 66 8.81 -3.88 7.99
N THR A 67 8.23 -4.70 8.88
CA THR A 67 8.87 -5.09 10.12
C THR A 67 10.11 -5.94 9.85
N PRO A 68 11.15 -5.84 10.69
CA PRO A 68 12.33 -6.71 10.57
C PRO A 68 11.98 -8.16 10.87
N PRO A 69 12.84 -9.12 10.46
CA PRO A 69 12.56 -10.55 10.60
C PRO A 69 12.37 -11.06 12.04
N GLU A 70 12.84 -10.29 13.03
CA GLU A 70 12.74 -10.62 14.46
C GLU A 70 11.37 -10.30 15.04
N GLU A 71 10.58 -9.48 14.34
CA GLU A 71 9.24 -9.07 14.76
C GLU A 71 8.15 -9.85 13.99
N ALA A 72 6.91 -9.74 14.46
CA ALA A 72 5.78 -10.30 13.73
C ALA A 72 5.72 -9.69 12.31
N PRO A 73 5.58 -10.51 11.26
CA PRO A 73 5.62 -10.02 9.89
C PRO A 73 4.48 -9.03 9.61
N GLU A 74 4.83 -7.81 9.26
CA GLU A 74 3.88 -6.80 8.82
C GLU A 74 4.47 -6.00 7.67
N SER A 75 3.64 -5.65 6.70
CA SER A 75 3.97 -4.71 5.63
C SER A 75 2.88 -3.66 5.52
N ALA A 76 3.28 -2.40 5.51
CA ALA A 76 2.40 -1.26 5.36
C ALA A 76 2.79 -0.46 4.12
N ALA A 77 1.86 -0.28 3.20
CA ALA A 77 2.07 0.49 1.97
C ALA A 77 1.08 1.65 1.89
N PHE A 78 1.57 2.85 1.60
CA PHE A 78 0.72 3.98 1.27
C PHE A 78 0.54 4.04 -0.24
N LEU A 79 -0.71 3.90 -0.68
CA LEU A 79 -1.07 3.80 -2.08
C LEU A 79 -2.03 4.91 -2.47
N LYS A 80 -1.90 5.38 -3.71
CA LYS A 80 -2.90 6.15 -4.43
C LYS A 80 -3.32 5.35 -5.66
N ILE A 81 -4.59 5.14 -5.82
CA ILE A 81 -5.14 4.38 -6.94
C ILE A 81 -6.17 5.25 -7.65
N TYR A 82 -5.98 5.39 -8.95
CA TYR A 82 -6.82 6.22 -9.81
C TYR A 82 -7.53 5.36 -10.84
N SER A 83 -8.69 5.82 -11.31
CA SER A 83 -9.30 5.27 -12.51
C SER A 83 -8.55 5.79 -13.74
N THR A 84 -8.22 4.89 -14.69
CA THR A 84 -7.71 5.29 -16.00
C THR A 84 -8.85 5.55 -16.99
N GLN A 85 -10.09 5.23 -16.60
CA GLN A 85 -11.27 5.57 -17.41
C GLN A 85 -11.61 7.04 -17.18
N ALA A 86 -11.52 7.83 -18.24
CA ALA A 86 -12.06 9.19 -18.21
C ALA A 86 -13.51 9.12 -17.71
N VAL A 87 -13.85 9.93 -16.71
CA VAL A 87 -15.25 10.18 -16.38
C VAL A 87 -15.84 10.84 -17.62
N ALA A 88 -16.67 10.12 -18.35
CA ALA A 88 -17.54 10.77 -19.33
C ALA A 88 -18.45 11.70 -18.53
N VAL A 89 -18.06 12.97 -18.39
CA VAL A 89 -18.99 14.01 -18.00
C VAL A 89 -20.04 14.02 -19.10
N ASP A 90 -21.23 13.66 -18.72
CA ASP A 90 -22.43 13.73 -19.53
C ASP A 90 -22.71 15.23 -19.83
N ASP A 91 -21.86 15.83 -20.63
CA ASP A 91 -22.16 17.08 -21.30
C ASP A 91 -22.71 16.73 -22.68
N MET A 92 -24.03 16.67 -22.76
CA MET A 92 -24.77 16.62 -24.02
C MET A 92 -24.54 17.91 -24.83
N ALA A 93 -23.31 18.13 -25.27
CA ALA A 93 -23.04 19.10 -26.32
C ALA A 93 -21.72 18.82 -27.02
N SER A 94 -21.83 18.39 -28.26
CA SER A 94 -20.78 18.33 -29.26
C SER A 94 -20.10 16.99 -29.50
N ALA A 95 -20.71 16.23 -30.39
CA ALA A 95 -20.04 15.23 -31.21
C ALA A 95 -19.04 15.94 -32.14
N VAL A 96 -17.75 15.85 -31.82
CA VAL A 96 -16.66 15.99 -32.78
C VAL A 96 -15.47 15.17 -32.28
N ASP A 97 -15.13 14.13 -33.08
CA ASP A 97 -13.88 13.43 -33.20
C ASP A 97 -13.10 13.15 -31.88
N ALA A 98 -13.47 12.09 -31.22
CA ALA A 98 -12.66 11.48 -30.15
C ALA A 98 -11.50 10.69 -30.79
N GLU A 99 -10.45 11.38 -31.16
CA GLU A 99 -9.12 10.76 -31.27
C GLU A 99 -8.68 10.33 -29.87
N ARG A 100 -8.61 9.03 -29.69
CA ARG A 100 -8.28 8.38 -28.42
C ARG A 100 -6.81 8.67 -28.09
N VAL A 101 -6.58 9.78 -27.43
CA VAL A 101 -5.26 10.07 -26.84
C VAL A 101 -5.24 9.40 -25.47
N ASP A 102 -4.41 8.36 -25.32
CA ASP A 102 -4.06 7.75 -24.03
C ASP A 102 -3.21 8.74 -23.19
N THR A 103 -3.76 9.91 -22.90
CA THR A 103 -3.15 10.82 -21.94
C THR A 103 -3.69 10.48 -20.57
N VAL A 104 -2.84 9.86 -19.75
CA VAL A 104 -3.03 9.81 -18.30
C VAL A 104 -2.95 11.24 -17.79
N SER A 105 -4.08 11.94 -17.81
CA SER A 105 -4.16 13.29 -17.24
C SER A 105 -4.23 13.19 -15.72
N ASP A 106 -3.65 14.16 -15.02
CA ASP A 106 -3.67 14.26 -13.55
C ASP A 106 -5.10 14.46 -12.97
N ASP A 107 -6.12 14.57 -13.85
CA ASP A 107 -7.53 14.74 -13.50
C ASP A 107 -8.29 13.41 -13.29
N ASN A 108 -7.61 12.27 -13.31
CA ASN A 108 -8.26 10.98 -13.08
C ASN A 108 -8.80 10.87 -11.65
N PRO A 109 -10.05 10.40 -11.46
CA PRO A 109 -10.63 10.30 -10.14
C PRO A 109 -9.85 9.34 -9.25
N ILE A 110 -9.54 9.79 -8.03
CA ILE A 110 -8.91 8.98 -7.01
C ILE A 110 -9.95 7.98 -6.48
N LEU A 111 -9.66 6.69 -6.63
CA LEU A 111 -10.49 5.61 -6.13
C LEU A 111 -10.08 5.19 -4.71
N PHE A 112 -8.79 5.34 -4.40
CA PHE A 112 -8.25 5.01 -3.08
C PHE A 112 -7.04 5.91 -2.79
N SER A 113 -6.93 6.34 -1.54
CA SER A 113 -5.73 7.00 -1.02
C SER A 113 -5.58 6.68 0.46
N GLY A 114 -4.56 5.89 0.82
CA GLY A 114 -4.39 5.48 2.21
C GLY A 114 -3.37 4.37 2.42
N TRP A 115 -3.28 3.95 3.69
CA TRP A 115 -2.44 2.82 4.11
C TRP A 115 -3.17 1.51 3.93
N MET A 116 -2.48 0.53 3.32
CA MET A 116 -2.87 -0.88 3.30
C MET A 116 -1.89 -1.70 4.14
N TYR A 117 -2.41 -2.66 4.89
CA TYR A 117 -1.64 -3.54 5.79
C TYR A 117 -1.77 -4.98 5.34
N ALA A 118 -0.63 -5.69 5.22
CA ALA A 118 -0.61 -7.08 4.77
C ALA A 118 -1.29 -8.04 5.73
N SER A 119 -1.21 -7.78 7.04
CA SER A 119 -1.86 -8.60 8.08
C SER A 119 -3.38 -8.46 8.11
N SER A 120 -3.94 -7.40 7.54
CA SER A 120 -5.38 -7.10 7.59
C SER A 120 -5.94 -6.59 6.26
N PRO A 121 -5.83 -7.36 5.18
CA PRO A 121 -6.24 -6.92 3.86
C PRO A 121 -7.72 -6.54 3.77
N GLY A 122 -8.59 -7.18 4.55
CA GLY A 122 -10.02 -6.88 4.56
C GLY A 122 -10.42 -5.55 5.22
N LEU A 123 -9.48 -4.82 5.86
CA LEU A 123 -9.78 -3.56 6.51
C LEU A 123 -9.44 -2.32 5.67
N SER A 124 -8.50 -2.44 4.74
CA SER A 124 -7.97 -1.30 4.02
C SER A 124 -7.58 -1.61 2.57
N ALA A 125 -8.16 -2.65 1.96
CA ALA A 125 -7.97 -2.92 0.54
C ALA A 125 -8.80 -1.96 -0.34
N LEU A 126 -8.38 -1.81 -1.61
CA LEU A 126 -9.28 -1.23 -2.60
C LEU A 126 -10.39 -2.21 -2.92
N GLU A 127 -11.63 -1.80 -2.73
CA GLU A 127 -12.84 -2.45 -3.22
C GLU A 127 -13.40 -1.66 -4.40
N HIS A 128 -13.22 -2.18 -5.61
CA HIS A 128 -13.77 -1.59 -6.83
C HIS A 128 -14.75 -2.59 -7.47
N PRO A 129 -15.76 -2.17 -8.24
CA PRO A 129 -16.74 -3.10 -8.85
C PRO A 129 -16.12 -4.25 -9.64
N VAL A 130 -14.96 -4.01 -10.27
CA VAL A 130 -14.27 -4.98 -11.12
C VAL A 130 -13.00 -5.54 -10.49
N TYR A 131 -12.30 -4.76 -9.66
CA TYR A 131 -10.99 -5.12 -9.12
C TYR A 131 -10.93 -4.99 -7.62
N ASP A 132 -10.23 -5.93 -6.96
CA ASP A 132 -9.77 -5.76 -5.59
C ASP A 132 -8.24 -5.72 -5.60
N VAL A 133 -7.65 -4.84 -4.79
CA VAL A 133 -6.19 -4.70 -4.67
C VAL A 133 -5.81 -4.62 -3.20
N TRP A 134 -4.81 -5.39 -2.79
CA TRP A 134 -4.26 -5.34 -1.44
C TRP A 134 -2.76 -5.61 -1.43
N VAL A 135 -2.08 -5.14 -0.38
CA VAL A 135 -0.65 -5.35 -0.20
C VAL A 135 -0.34 -6.75 0.30
N ILE A 136 0.71 -7.36 -0.24
CA ILE A 136 1.26 -8.64 0.21
C ILE A 136 2.52 -8.43 1.03
N ARG A 137 3.46 -7.63 0.52
CA ARG A 137 4.75 -7.35 1.19
C ARG A 137 5.44 -6.13 0.62
N CYS A 138 6.34 -5.59 1.42
CA CYS A 138 7.30 -4.58 1.01
C CYS A 138 8.69 -5.21 0.85
N THR A 139 9.41 -4.86 -0.20
CA THR A 139 10.74 -5.40 -0.50
C THR A 139 11.69 -4.30 -0.96
N THR A 140 12.98 -4.57 -0.82
CA THR A 140 14.05 -3.87 -1.52
C THR A 140 14.76 -4.92 -2.38
N PRO A 141 15.08 -4.66 -3.64
CA PRO A 141 15.85 -5.60 -4.44
C PRO A 141 17.16 -5.94 -3.75
N ASP A 142 17.54 -7.19 -3.79
CA ASP A 142 18.88 -7.56 -3.37
C ASP A 142 19.91 -6.80 -4.22
N PRO A 143 20.98 -6.26 -3.62
CA PRO A 143 22.05 -5.66 -4.41
C PRO A 143 22.54 -6.71 -5.41
N VAL A 144 22.55 -6.34 -6.69
CA VAL A 144 23.06 -7.21 -7.76
C VAL A 144 24.48 -7.61 -7.37
N LYS A 145 24.69 -8.88 -7.01
CA LYS A 145 26.04 -9.40 -6.79
C LYS A 145 26.76 -9.29 -8.14
N PRO A 146 27.92 -8.60 -8.19
CA PRO A 146 28.74 -8.59 -9.40
C PRO A 146 28.99 -10.04 -9.81
N GLN A 147 28.63 -10.40 -11.01
CA GLN A 147 28.96 -11.73 -11.53
C GLN A 147 30.48 -11.78 -11.68
N ALA A 148 31.08 -12.91 -11.31
CA ALA A 148 32.54 -13.12 -11.30
C ALA A 148 33.24 -12.96 -12.67
N GLY A 149 32.53 -12.46 -13.68
CA GLY A 149 33.02 -12.17 -15.02
C GLY A 149 33.30 -10.69 -15.32
N ASP A 150 32.93 -9.77 -14.43
CA ASP A 150 33.07 -8.31 -14.66
C ASP A 150 34.35 -7.69 -14.03
N LEU A 151 35.35 -8.51 -13.69
CA LEU A 151 36.64 -7.97 -13.26
C LEU A 151 37.45 -7.61 -14.51
N PRO A 152 37.89 -6.35 -14.66
CA PRO A 152 38.82 -5.95 -15.71
C PRO A 152 40.13 -6.72 -15.53
N GLN A 153 40.59 -7.39 -16.59
CA GLN A 153 41.89 -8.06 -16.65
C GLN A 153 43.00 -7.05 -16.80
#